data_71d6fa45b1561440a5b0639c8f41c6fe
#
_entry.id   71d6fa45b1561440a5b0639c8f41c6fe
#
_cell.length_a   1.000
_cell.length_b   1.000
_cell.length_c   1.000
_cell.angle_alpha   90.00
_cell.angle_beta   90.00
_cell.angle_gamma   90.00
#
_symmetry.space_group_name_H-M   'P 1'
#
loop_
_entity.id
_entity.type
_entity.pdbx_description
1 polymer ?
#
loop_
_entity_poly.entity_id
_entity_poly.type
_entity_poly.pdbx_seq_one_letter_code
_entity_poly.pdbx_strand_id
1 'polypeptide(L)'
;MKLHKLTAVLLLLAALVQLAGCAGGGASVQPSTASEPLPDEPTSAPVSEEPASAPVSEDPVLPSAQEATFSQASADFAAELLHHSFQTNENTTLSPYSVLTALAMAAGGANGETLREMEAVFGLPIDRLNSALKDCRALPGEELLTANSLWIRDDIDVLPAFLQTNESIYGAEVYRAPFDSTTVETINNWIAEHTKDRLKDVIDSLDPTAALCLVNALTFDDKWQDEFEENNIREGEFHAASGKTQTVDMMHGGAESYLASEDAVGFVKH
;
A
#
# COMPACT_ATOMS: atom_id res chain seq x y z
N MET A 1 -36.66 1.70 15.89
CA MET A 1 -35.93 1.85 14.61
C MET A 1 -34.51 1.39 14.90
N LYS A 2 -34.03 0.34 14.26
CA LYS A 2 -32.70 -0.22 14.57
C LYS A 2 -31.65 0.76 14.07
N LEU A 3 -30.88 1.32 15.01
CA LEU A 3 -29.72 2.14 14.69
C LEU A 3 -28.80 1.32 13.77
N HIS A 4 -28.72 1.71 12.52
CA HIS A 4 -27.82 1.02 11.60
C HIS A 4 -26.40 1.30 12.06
N LYS A 5 -25.69 0.21 12.39
CA LYS A 5 -24.25 0.23 12.62
C LYS A 5 -23.63 1.07 11.52
N LEU A 6 -22.87 2.10 11.89
CA LEU A 6 -22.09 2.87 10.94
C LEU A 6 -20.97 1.98 10.44
N THR A 7 -21.31 1.14 9.49
CA THR A 7 -20.38 0.23 8.85
C THR A 7 -19.69 1.05 7.78
N ALA A 8 -18.51 1.59 8.10
CA ALA A 8 -17.64 2.15 7.09
C ALA A 8 -17.16 1.00 6.20
N VAL A 9 -17.90 0.73 5.13
CA VAL A 9 -17.43 -0.16 4.05
C VAL A 9 -16.35 0.63 3.31
N LEU A 10 -15.10 0.37 3.66
CA LEU A 10 -13.99 0.95 2.94
C LEU A 10 -13.84 0.23 1.60
N LEU A 11 -13.82 1.04 0.55
CA LEU A 11 -13.79 0.60 -0.83
C LEU A 11 -12.62 -0.32 -1.12
N LEU A 12 -12.97 -1.42 -1.78
CA LEU A 12 -12.06 -2.28 -2.50
C LEU A 12 -11.35 -1.47 -3.59
N LEU A 13 -10.05 -1.32 -3.51
CA LEU A 13 -9.24 -1.09 -4.69
C LEU A 13 -8.83 -2.47 -5.20
N ALA A 14 -9.62 -3.02 -6.14
CA ALA A 14 -9.04 -3.98 -7.07
C ALA A 14 -8.05 -3.20 -7.92
N ALA A 15 -6.81 -3.14 -7.47
CA ALA A 15 -5.73 -2.63 -8.31
C ALA A 15 -5.50 -3.70 -9.39
N LEU A 16 -6.25 -3.58 -10.50
CA LEU A 16 -5.98 -4.27 -11.74
C LEU A 16 -4.65 -3.71 -12.27
N VAL A 17 -3.55 -4.19 -11.74
CA VAL A 17 -2.23 -3.96 -12.36
C VAL A 17 -2.16 -4.88 -13.57
N GLN A 18 -2.59 -4.34 -14.70
CA GLN A 18 -2.42 -5.01 -15.99
C GLN A 18 -0.97 -4.84 -16.44
N LEU A 19 -0.12 -5.77 -16.05
CA LEU A 19 1.23 -5.85 -16.59
C LEU A 19 1.14 -6.46 -18.01
N ALA A 20 1.08 -5.58 -19.02
CA ALA A 20 1.28 -6.00 -20.40
C ALA A 20 2.72 -6.52 -20.55
N GLY A 21 2.86 -7.82 -20.84
CA GLY A 21 4.15 -8.43 -21.08
C GLY A 21 4.82 -7.84 -22.33
N CYS A 22 5.87 -7.05 -22.15
CA CYS A 22 6.77 -6.72 -23.24
C CYS A 22 7.57 -7.96 -23.61
N ALA A 23 7.18 -8.63 -24.69
CA ALA A 23 8.00 -9.61 -25.37
C ALA A 23 9.16 -8.89 -26.06
N GLY A 24 10.29 -8.78 -25.40
CA GLY A 24 11.53 -8.23 -25.93
C GLY A 24 12.50 -9.37 -26.28
N GLY A 25 12.91 -9.38 -27.54
CA GLY A 25 13.64 -10.43 -28.25
C GLY A 25 14.93 -10.92 -27.60
N GLY A 26 15.17 -12.19 -27.78
CA GLY A 26 16.35 -12.90 -27.37
C GLY A 26 17.63 -12.38 -28.02
N ALA A 27 18.63 -12.17 -27.19
CA ALA A 27 20.03 -12.15 -27.59
C ALA A 27 20.76 -13.27 -26.84
N SER A 28 21.11 -14.30 -27.56
CA SER A 28 21.95 -15.40 -27.09
C SER A 28 23.36 -14.89 -26.81
N VAL A 29 23.84 -15.06 -25.58
CA VAL A 29 25.25 -14.92 -25.27
C VAL A 29 25.80 -16.29 -24.92
N GLN A 30 26.72 -16.78 -25.73
CA GLN A 30 27.51 -17.98 -25.51
C GLN A 30 28.52 -17.79 -24.36
N PRO A 31 28.86 -18.85 -23.61
CA PRO A 31 29.88 -18.77 -22.58
C PRO A 31 31.28 -18.89 -23.22
N SER A 32 32.15 -17.95 -22.94
CA SER A 32 33.58 -18.00 -23.22
C SER A 32 34.33 -18.46 -22.00
N THR A 33 34.88 -19.64 -22.05
CA THR A 33 35.91 -20.15 -21.13
C THR A 33 37.28 -19.62 -21.55
N ALA A 34 38.00 -18.94 -20.64
CA ALA A 34 39.46 -18.91 -20.64
C ALA A 34 39.99 -18.57 -19.26
N SER A 35 40.62 -19.52 -18.64
CA SER A 35 41.52 -19.38 -17.48
C SER A 35 42.87 -18.93 -17.96
N GLU A 36 43.51 -17.99 -17.26
CA GLU A 36 44.97 -17.95 -17.10
C GLU A 36 45.41 -17.00 -15.95
N PRO A 37 46.68 -17.14 -15.44
CA PRO A 37 46.90 -17.16 -14.01
C PRO A 37 47.57 -15.88 -13.45
N LEU A 38 47.57 -15.77 -12.12
CA LEU A 38 48.30 -14.78 -11.32
C LEU A 38 49.81 -14.83 -11.53
N PRO A 39 50.51 -13.69 -11.40
CA PRO A 39 51.87 -13.68 -10.91
C PRO A 39 52.04 -12.97 -9.56
N ASP A 40 53.02 -13.49 -8.86
CA ASP A 40 53.52 -13.30 -7.53
C ASP A 40 53.83 -11.86 -7.06
N GLU A 41 53.71 -11.69 -5.74
CA GLU A 41 54.30 -10.59 -4.97
C GLU A 41 55.83 -10.51 -5.10
N PRO A 42 56.42 -9.32 -4.87
CA PRO A 42 57.45 -9.27 -3.79
C PRO A 42 57.41 -8.01 -2.87
N THR A 43 57.44 -8.28 -1.60
CA THR A 43 58.41 -7.87 -0.57
C THR A 43 58.77 -6.38 -0.36
N SER A 44 58.34 -5.93 0.83
CA SER A 44 58.99 -5.08 1.86
C SER A 44 59.79 -3.80 1.55
N ALA A 45 59.24 -2.70 2.12
CA ALA A 45 59.76 -1.63 2.98
C ALA A 45 60.91 -0.70 2.48
N PRO A 46 61.08 0.53 2.97
CA PRO A 46 60.86 0.97 4.35
C PRO A 46 60.16 2.35 4.55
N VAL A 47 59.80 2.58 5.80
CA VAL A 47 59.33 3.77 6.48
C VAL A 47 60.14 5.03 6.15
N SER A 48 59.46 6.16 5.94
CA SER A 48 59.99 7.51 6.13
C SER A 48 58.90 8.46 6.63
N GLU A 49 59.31 9.22 7.60
CA GLU A 49 58.68 10.15 8.49
C GLU A 49 57.68 11.15 7.94
N GLU A 50 56.74 11.43 8.78
CA GLU A 50 55.75 12.50 8.78
C GLU A 50 56.32 13.92 8.64
N PRO A 51 55.59 14.84 8.02
CA PRO A 51 55.52 16.17 8.60
C PRO A 51 54.07 16.64 8.79
N ALA A 52 53.83 17.05 10.03
CA ALA A 52 52.93 18.05 10.58
C ALA A 52 51.64 18.44 9.80
N SER A 53 50.56 18.13 10.48
CA SER A 53 49.18 18.60 10.34
C SER A 53 49.04 20.06 9.96
N ALA A 54 48.35 20.30 8.83
CA ALA A 54 47.58 21.50 8.57
C ALA A 54 46.14 21.33 9.08
N PRO A 55 45.47 22.38 9.55
CA PRO A 55 44.10 22.25 10.04
C PRO A 55 43.14 21.90 8.90
N VAL A 56 42.49 20.76 9.05
CA VAL A 56 41.36 20.36 8.20
C VAL A 56 40.26 21.38 8.48
N SER A 57 39.92 22.18 7.48
CA SER A 57 38.67 22.94 7.47
C SER A 57 37.53 21.93 7.52
N GLU A 58 36.79 21.92 8.62
CA GLU A 58 35.54 21.20 8.71
C GLU A 58 34.59 21.82 7.67
N ASP A 59 34.38 21.12 6.57
CA ASP A 59 33.26 21.38 5.70
C ASP A 59 31.97 21.30 6.55
N PRO A 60 31.03 22.22 6.39
CA PRO A 60 29.76 22.15 7.12
C PRO A 60 29.09 20.83 6.78
N VAL A 61 29.02 19.95 7.77
CA VAL A 61 28.24 18.70 7.69
C VAL A 61 26.81 19.14 7.40
N LEU A 62 26.39 19.01 6.15
CA LEU A 62 25.00 19.09 5.78
C LEU A 62 24.24 18.09 6.67
N PRO A 63 23.14 18.50 7.33
CA PRO A 63 22.36 17.57 8.13
C PRO A 63 22.01 16.39 7.21
N SER A 64 22.39 15.19 7.63
CA SER A 64 22.03 13.96 6.92
C SER A 64 20.54 13.98 6.73
N ALA A 65 20.06 13.86 5.48
CA ALA A 65 18.65 13.76 5.20
C ALA A 65 18.12 12.65 6.11
N GLN A 66 17.24 13.03 7.05
CA GLN A 66 16.67 12.08 7.99
C GLN A 66 15.87 11.10 7.15
N GLU A 67 16.27 9.83 7.14
CA GLU A 67 15.53 8.80 6.40
C GLU A 67 14.09 8.80 6.88
N ALA A 68 13.14 8.91 5.95
CA ALA A 68 11.71 8.92 6.27
C ALA A 68 11.34 7.66 7.08
N THR A 69 10.55 7.84 8.12
CA THR A 69 9.95 6.73 8.85
C THR A 69 8.76 6.18 8.06
N PHE A 70 8.36 4.94 8.33
CA PHE A 70 7.15 4.37 7.73
C PHE A 70 5.91 5.22 8.01
N SER A 71 5.79 5.76 9.21
CA SER A 71 4.66 6.63 9.57
C SER A 71 4.63 7.91 8.72
N GLN A 72 5.79 8.56 8.51
CA GLN A 72 5.86 9.75 7.67
C GLN A 72 5.56 9.42 6.21
N ALA A 73 6.21 8.42 5.66
CA ALA A 73 6.01 8.00 4.27
C ALA A 73 4.55 7.59 4.00
N SER A 74 3.92 6.88 4.92
CA SER A 74 2.50 6.49 4.81
C SER A 74 1.56 7.69 4.89
N ALA A 75 1.88 8.69 5.73
CA ALA A 75 1.09 9.91 5.83
C ALA A 75 1.19 10.75 4.56
N ASP A 76 2.40 10.91 4.01
CA ASP A 76 2.63 11.63 2.77
C ASP A 76 1.93 10.93 1.59
N PHE A 77 2.06 9.60 1.49
CA PHE A 77 1.35 8.80 0.49
C PHE A 77 -0.17 8.96 0.61
N ALA A 78 -0.71 8.93 1.84
CA ALA A 78 -2.15 9.09 2.09
C ALA A 78 -2.65 10.48 1.68
N ALA A 79 -1.88 11.53 1.95
CA ALA A 79 -2.22 12.89 1.57
C ALA A 79 -2.23 13.07 0.04
N GLU A 80 -1.22 12.56 -0.65
CA GLU A 80 -1.16 12.60 -2.11
C GLU A 80 -2.29 11.76 -2.75
N LEU A 81 -2.55 10.57 -2.24
CA LEU A 81 -3.64 9.72 -2.71
C LEU A 81 -4.99 10.44 -2.57
N LEU A 82 -5.24 11.06 -1.41
CA LEU A 82 -6.46 11.83 -1.18
C LEU A 82 -6.55 13.03 -2.13
N HIS A 83 -5.44 13.78 -2.28
CA HIS A 83 -5.39 14.94 -3.16
C HIS A 83 -5.75 14.58 -4.62
N HIS A 84 -5.22 13.48 -5.13
CA HIS A 84 -5.48 13.02 -6.49
C HIS A 84 -6.84 12.35 -6.68
N SER A 85 -7.44 11.80 -5.61
CA SER A 85 -8.71 11.07 -5.67
C SER A 85 -9.91 11.92 -5.30
N PHE A 86 -9.69 13.06 -4.66
CA PHE A 86 -10.76 13.92 -4.19
C PHE A 86 -11.52 14.55 -5.36
N GLN A 87 -12.86 14.41 -5.34
CA GLN A 87 -13.75 15.07 -6.29
C GLN A 87 -14.71 15.99 -5.55
N THR A 88 -14.82 17.22 -6.02
CA THR A 88 -15.74 18.20 -5.43
C THR A 88 -17.18 17.74 -5.62
N ASN A 89 -17.97 17.76 -4.56
CA ASN A 89 -19.38 17.36 -4.50
C ASN A 89 -19.66 15.85 -4.51
N GLU A 90 -18.64 15.02 -4.33
CA GLU A 90 -18.78 13.58 -4.15
C GLU A 90 -18.24 13.15 -2.78
N ASN A 91 -18.82 12.09 -2.22
CA ASN A 91 -18.27 11.46 -1.04
C ASN A 91 -17.07 10.61 -1.45
N THR A 92 -15.93 10.84 -0.79
CA THR A 92 -14.71 10.09 -1.04
C THR A 92 -14.35 9.27 0.20
N THR A 93 -14.16 7.97 0.02
CA THR A 93 -13.64 7.06 1.05
C THR A 93 -12.43 6.35 0.48
N LEU A 94 -11.32 6.41 1.17
CA LEU A 94 -10.05 5.83 0.74
C LEU A 94 -9.45 4.98 1.85
N SER A 95 -8.76 3.90 1.47
CA SER A 95 -7.85 3.17 2.34
C SER A 95 -6.43 3.27 1.79
N PRO A 96 -5.64 4.24 2.23
CA PRO A 96 -4.24 4.36 1.81
C PRO A 96 -3.43 3.10 2.11
N TYR A 97 -3.72 2.43 3.23
CA TYR A 97 -3.09 1.16 3.60
C TYR A 97 -3.36 0.06 2.56
N SER A 98 -4.60 -0.09 2.08
CA SER A 98 -4.95 -1.07 1.04
C SER A 98 -4.23 -0.78 -0.28
N VAL A 99 -4.24 0.49 -0.72
CA VAL A 99 -3.58 0.90 -1.96
C VAL A 99 -2.08 0.67 -1.87
N LEU A 100 -1.45 1.10 -0.79
CA LEU A 100 -0.01 0.93 -0.55
C LEU A 100 0.37 -0.56 -0.51
N THR A 101 -0.43 -1.40 0.15
CA THR A 101 -0.21 -2.84 0.21
C THR A 101 -0.29 -3.48 -1.18
N ALA A 102 -1.33 -3.19 -1.96
CA ALA A 102 -1.49 -3.73 -3.30
C ALA A 102 -0.34 -3.31 -4.24
N LEU A 103 0.07 -2.05 -4.18
CA LEU A 103 1.21 -1.55 -4.95
C LEU A 103 2.53 -2.19 -4.51
N ALA A 104 2.74 -2.39 -3.21
CA ALA A 104 3.93 -3.05 -2.68
C ALA A 104 3.99 -4.53 -3.07
N MET A 105 2.86 -5.23 -3.11
CA MET A 105 2.74 -6.58 -3.66
C MET A 105 3.22 -6.63 -5.12
N ALA A 106 2.77 -5.67 -5.95
CA ALA A 106 3.19 -5.57 -7.34
C ALA A 106 4.69 -5.22 -7.48
N ALA A 107 5.20 -4.34 -6.62
CA ALA A 107 6.60 -3.91 -6.62
C ALA A 107 7.58 -5.05 -6.36
N GLY A 108 7.15 -6.12 -5.67
CA GLY A 108 7.91 -7.35 -5.50
C GLY A 108 8.28 -8.06 -6.82
N GLY A 109 7.59 -7.73 -7.92
CA GLY A 109 7.91 -8.20 -9.28
C GLY A 109 8.66 -7.18 -10.13
N ALA A 110 8.85 -5.97 -9.65
CA ALA A 110 9.53 -4.89 -10.36
C ALA A 110 11.04 -4.87 -10.10
N ASN A 111 11.78 -4.33 -11.04
CA ASN A 111 13.21 -4.08 -10.86
C ASN A 111 13.66 -2.83 -11.64
N GLY A 112 14.92 -2.42 -11.46
CA GLY A 112 15.54 -1.32 -12.21
C GLY A 112 14.79 0.01 -12.04
N GLU A 113 14.45 0.65 -13.15
CA GLU A 113 13.76 1.95 -13.20
C GLU A 113 12.36 1.87 -12.59
N THR A 114 11.57 0.87 -13.00
CA THR A 114 10.19 0.69 -12.50
C THR A 114 10.15 0.59 -10.98
N LEU A 115 11.05 -0.20 -10.37
CA LEU A 115 11.11 -0.31 -8.91
C LEU A 115 11.47 1.04 -8.28
N ARG A 116 12.45 1.78 -8.84
CA ARG A 116 12.83 3.11 -8.31
C ARG A 116 11.70 4.12 -8.37
N GLU A 117 10.91 4.11 -9.46
CA GLU A 117 9.72 4.98 -9.57
C GLU A 117 8.66 4.61 -8.52
N MET A 118 8.43 3.33 -8.29
CA MET A 118 7.50 2.86 -7.25
C MET A 118 7.99 3.24 -5.85
N GLU A 119 9.27 3.04 -5.54
CA GLU A 119 9.87 3.44 -4.25
C GLU A 119 9.80 4.96 -4.02
N ALA A 120 9.93 5.76 -5.07
CA ALA A 120 9.75 7.21 -4.98
C ALA A 120 8.31 7.58 -4.60
N VAL A 121 7.31 6.86 -5.10
CA VAL A 121 5.90 7.02 -4.72
C VAL A 121 5.64 6.56 -3.29
N PHE A 122 6.27 5.48 -2.86
CA PHE A 122 6.14 4.96 -1.49
C PHE A 122 6.86 5.85 -0.44
N GLY A 123 7.83 6.63 -0.86
CA GLY A 123 8.72 7.38 0.03
C GLY A 123 9.67 6.50 0.84
N LEU A 124 9.78 5.21 0.52
CA LEU A 124 10.60 4.21 1.19
C LEU A 124 11.12 3.16 0.20
N PRO A 125 12.33 2.62 0.43
CA PRO A 125 12.78 1.40 -0.24
C PRO A 125 11.84 0.23 0.04
N ILE A 126 11.65 -0.65 -0.96
CA ILE A 126 10.68 -1.76 -0.88
C ILE A 126 10.93 -2.71 0.29
N ASP A 127 12.17 -2.98 0.65
CA ASP A 127 12.50 -3.87 1.78
C ASP A 127 12.03 -3.30 3.12
N ARG A 128 12.18 -1.98 3.31
CA ARG A 128 11.69 -1.29 4.51
C ARG A 128 10.17 -1.25 4.55
N LEU A 129 9.54 -0.98 3.40
CA LEU A 129 8.08 -1.00 3.27
C LEU A 129 7.52 -2.38 3.56
N ASN A 130 8.11 -3.44 2.99
CA ASN A 130 7.74 -4.83 3.22
C ASN A 130 7.81 -5.21 4.70
N SER A 131 8.89 -4.84 5.40
CA SER A 131 9.01 -5.10 6.83
C SER A 131 7.90 -4.42 7.63
N ALA A 132 7.64 -3.14 7.36
CA ALA A 132 6.62 -2.38 8.07
C ALA A 132 5.20 -2.90 7.81
N LEU A 133 4.86 -3.24 6.56
CA LEU A 133 3.55 -3.80 6.21
C LEU A 133 3.32 -5.18 6.84
N LYS A 134 4.38 -6.00 6.91
CA LYS A 134 4.33 -7.28 7.63
C LYS A 134 4.04 -7.09 9.12
N ASP A 135 4.70 -6.12 9.75
CA ASP A 135 4.48 -5.79 11.16
C ASP A 135 3.05 -5.25 11.39
N CYS A 136 2.55 -4.38 10.51
CA CYS A 136 1.17 -3.90 10.56
C CYS A 136 0.16 -5.04 10.45
N ARG A 137 0.38 -6.01 9.56
CA ARG A 137 -0.50 -7.17 9.40
C ARG A 137 -0.52 -8.07 10.65
N ALA A 138 0.55 -8.08 11.42
CA ALA A 138 0.66 -8.86 12.65
C ALA A 138 0.04 -8.18 13.87
N LEU A 139 -0.44 -6.93 13.75
CA LEU A 139 -1.11 -6.25 14.85
C LEU A 139 -2.42 -6.97 15.20
N PRO A 140 -2.71 -7.16 16.50
CA PRO A 140 -3.95 -7.76 16.92
C PRO A 140 -5.12 -6.80 16.66
N GLY A 141 -6.24 -7.34 16.20
CA GLY A 141 -7.49 -6.62 16.00
C GLY A 141 -8.45 -7.50 15.21
N GLU A 142 -9.69 -7.59 15.65
CA GLU A 142 -10.77 -8.28 14.93
C GLU A 142 -11.60 -7.30 14.10
N GLU A 143 -11.39 -6.00 14.34
CA GLU A 143 -12.14 -4.90 13.77
C GLU A 143 -11.70 -4.60 12.33
N LEU A 144 -10.38 -4.80 12.06
CA LEU A 144 -9.78 -4.59 10.74
C LEU A 144 -9.43 -5.93 10.10
N LEU A 145 -10.24 -6.38 9.16
CA LEU A 145 -9.95 -7.57 8.38
C LEU A 145 -9.29 -7.17 7.07
N THR A 146 -8.15 -7.78 6.79
CA THR A 146 -7.45 -7.61 5.52
C THR A 146 -7.21 -8.98 4.90
N ALA A 147 -7.47 -9.09 3.59
CA ALA A 147 -7.18 -10.30 2.83
C ALA A 147 -6.54 -9.92 1.50
N ASN A 148 -5.58 -10.72 1.07
CA ASN A 148 -4.85 -10.52 -0.17
C ASN A 148 -4.90 -11.79 -1.01
N SER A 149 -5.09 -11.64 -2.31
CA SER A 149 -4.95 -12.76 -3.24
C SER A 149 -4.24 -12.34 -4.52
N LEU A 150 -3.58 -13.31 -5.11
CA LEU A 150 -2.83 -13.20 -6.36
C LEU A 150 -3.36 -14.25 -7.32
N TRP A 151 -3.98 -13.78 -8.39
CA TRP A 151 -4.52 -14.62 -9.46
C TRP A 151 -3.58 -14.54 -10.66
N ILE A 152 -3.09 -15.68 -11.12
CA ILE A 152 -2.12 -15.80 -12.19
C ILE A 152 -2.78 -16.54 -13.35
N ARG A 153 -2.67 -15.98 -14.56
CA ARG A 153 -3.19 -16.68 -15.73
C ARG A 153 -2.42 -17.97 -15.96
N ASP A 154 -3.11 -19.04 -16.31
CA ASP A 154 -2.58 -20.41 -16.37
C ASP A 154 -1.35 -20.58 -17.26
N ASP A 155 -1.25 -19.78 -18.34
CA ASP A 155 -0.17 -19.83 -19.33
C ASP A 155 1.04 -18.92 -18.98
N ILE A 156 1.03 -18.26 -17.81
CA ILE A 156 2.10 -17.36 -17.38
C ILE A 156 2.98 -18.02 -16.32
N ASP A 157 4.28 -18.01 -16.56
CA ASP A 157 5.27 -18.42 -15.57
C ASP A 157 5.66 -17.21 -14.71
N VAL A 158 5.62 -17.39 -13.40
CA VAL A 158 5.96 -16.37 -12.41
C VAL A 158 7.13 -16.86 -11.56
N LEU A 159 8.06 -15.97 -11.24
CA LEU A 159 9.22 -16.30 -10.42
C LEU A 159 8.80 -16.79 -9.03
N PRO A 160 9.31 -17.93 -8.55
CA PRO A 160 8.96 -18.43 -7.21
C PRO A 160 9.22 -17.45 -6.09
N ALA A 161 10.28 -16.63 -6.19
CA ALA A 161 10.60 -15.62 -5.20
C ALA A 161 9.49 -14.55 -5.06
N PHE A 162 8.86 -14.15 -6.18
CA PHE A 162 7.72 -13.21 -6.17
C PHE A 162 6.52 -13.80 -5.42
N LEU A 163 6.21 -15.08 -5.68
CA LEU A 163 5.11 -15.77 -5.00
C LEU A 163 5.40 -15.87 -3.50
N GLN A 164 6.61 -16.33 -3.15
CA GLN A 164 7.02 -16.47 -1.75
C GLN A 164 6.96 -15.13 -0.98
N THR A 165 7.36 -14.03 -1.61
CA THR A 165 7.25 -12.69 -1.01
C THR A 165 5.80 -12.34 -0.74
N ASN A 166 4.91 -12.55 -1.72
CA ASN A 166 3.49 -12.25 -1.57
C ASN A 166 2.82 -13.11 -0.48
N GLU A 167 3.12 -14.40 -0.42
CA GLU A 167 2.62 -15.29 0.62
C GLU A 167 3.16 -14.95 2.01
N SER A 168 4.48 -14.76 2.16
CA SER A 168 5.11 -14.63 3.48
C SER A 168 4.97 -13.24 4.10
N ILE A 169 4.99 -12.17 3.30
CA ILE A 169 4.89 -10.79 3.78
C ILE A 169 3.44 -10.35 3.85
N TYR A 170 2.70 -10.53 2.76
CA TYR A 170 1.34 -10.01 2.63
C TYR A 170 0.27 -11.03 2.99
N GLY A 171 0.64 -12.31 3.21
CA GLY A 171 -0.32 -13.39 3.46
C GLY A 171 -1.25 -13.62 2.29
N ALA A 172 -0.78 -13.36 1.07
CA ALA A 172 -1.59 -13.51 -0.11
C ALA A 172 -1.86 -14.98 -0.43
N GLU A 173 -3.10 -15.29 -0.75
CA GLU A 173 -3.48 -16.57 -1.33
C GLU A 173 -3.19 -16.56 -2.82
N VAL A 174 -2.54 -17.62 -3.34
CA VAL A 174 -2.11 -17.67 -4.74
C VAL A 174 -2.95 -18.67 -5.51
N TYR A 175 -3.53 -18.19 -6.61
CA TYR A 175 -4.39 -18.98 -7.49
C TYR A 175 -3.90 -18.93 -8.94
N ARG A 176 -4.17 -20.01 -9.67
CA ARG A 176 -4.04 -20.07 -11.13
C ARG A 176 -5.41 -20.19 -11.76
N ALA A 177 -5.66 -19.46 -12.86
CA ALA A 177 -6.96 -19.41 -13.48
C ALA A 177 -6.88 -19.01 -14.97
N PRO A 178 -7.86 -19.39 -15.78
CA PRO A 178 -7.85 -19.11 -17.24
C PRO A 178 -8.19 -17.66 -17.60
N PHE A 179 -8.53 -16.81 -16.65
CA PHE A 179 -8.95 -15.40 -16.83
C PHE A 179 -10.19 -15.24 -17.74
N ASP A 180 -11.13 -16.12 -17.59
CA ASP A 180 -12.46 -16.09 -18.22
C ASP A 180 -13.57 -15.65 -17.23
N SER A 181 -14.82 -15.79 -17.63
CA SER A 181 -15.97 -15.44 -16.78
C SER A 181 -16.04 -16.27 -15.50
N THR A 182 -15.56 -17.50 -15.50
CA THR A 182 -15.56 -18.35 -14.30
C THR A 182 -14.52 -17.86 -13.29
N THR A 183 -13.43 -17.29 -13.75
CA THR A 183 -12.44 -16.64 -12.92
C THR A 183 -13.02 -15.40 -12.23
N VAL A 184 -13.80 -14.60 -12.95
CA VAL A 184 -14.51 -13.43 -12.40
C VAL A 184 -15.44 -13.83 -11.26
N GLU A 185 -16.26 -14.86 -11.46
CA GLU A 185 -17.13 -15.41 -10.40
C GLU A 185 -16.32 -15.89 -9.18
N THR A 186 -15.21 -16.58 -9.42
CA THR A 186 -14.38 -17.11 -8.35
C THR A 186 -13.74 -16.00 -7.53
N ILE A 187 -13.25 -14.94 -8.18
CA ILE A 187 -12.70 -13.76 -7.50
C ILE A 187 -13.79 -13.05 -6.68
N ASN A 188 -14.98 -12.85 -7.26
CA ASN A 188 -16.09 -12.21 -6.55
C ASN A 188 -16.54 -13.02 -5.32
N ASN A 189 -16.59 -14.35 -5.44
CA ASN A 189 -16.91 -15.23 -4.33
C ASN A 189 -15.82 -15.16 -3.23
N TRP A 190 -14.54 -15.14 -3.62
CA TRP A 190 -13.42 -14.96 -2.70
C TRP A 190 -13.53 -13.62 -1.95
N ILE A 191 -13.84 -12.53 -2.66
CA ILE A 191 -14.05 -11.21 -2.06
C ILE A 191 -15.20 -11.25 -1.06
N ALA A 192 -16.36 -11.83 -1.43
CA ALA A 192 -17.52 -11.93 -0.55
C ALA A 192 -17.19 -12.70 0.73
N GLU A 193 -16.52 -13.84 0.62
CA GLU A 193 -16.10 -14.66 1.76
C GLU A 193 -15.19 -13.87 2.71
N HIS A 194 -14.15 -13.20 2.19
CA HIS A 194 -13.16 -12.47 3.00
C HIS A 194 -13.66 -11.12 3.52
N THR A 195 -14.81 -10.66 3.04
CA THR A 195 -15.45 -9.44 3.52
C THR A 195 -16.74 -9.70 4.30
N LYS A 196 -16.99 -10.96 4.73
CA LYS A 196 -18.22 -11.36 5.44
C LYS A 196 -19.48 -10.93 4.67
N ASP A 197 -19.50 -11.19 3.38
CA ASP A 197 -20.61 -10.83 2.44
C ASP A 197 -20.90 -9.33 2.31
N ARG A 198 -20.01 -8.47 2.73
CA ARG A 198 -20.20 -7.01 2.65
C ARG A 198 -19.94 -6.46 1.25
N LEU A 199 -19.03 -7.09 0.50
CA LEU A 199 -18.72 -6.76 -0.89
C LEU A 199 -19.06 -7.94 -1.78
N LYS A 200 -19.87 -7.69 -2.81
CA LYS A 200 -20.31 -8.71 -3.79
C LYS A 200 -20.26 -8.09 -5.18
N ASP A 201 -19.99 -8.92 -6.16
CA ASP A 201 -20.01 -8.54 -7.58
C ASP A 201 -19.18 -7.29 -7.87
N VAL A 202 -17.93 -7.29 -7.34
CA VAL A 202 -17.01 -6.13 -7.39
C VAL A 202 -16.33 -6.02 -8.74
N ILE A 203 -16.05 -7.17 -9.36
CA ILE A 203 -15.36 -7.26 -10.66
C ILE A 203 -16.37 -7.74 -11.69
N ASP A 204 -16.52 -6.97 -12.77
CA ASP A 204 -17.41 -7.33 -13.88
C ASP A 204 -16.70 -8.16 -14.96
N SER A 205 -15.40 -7.93 -15.14
CA SER A 205 -14.61 -8.60 -16.16
C SER A 205 -13.12 -8.54 -15.83
N LEU A 206 -12.35 -9.49 -16.39
CA LEU A 206 -10.88 -9.45 -16.44
C LEU A 206 -10.45 -9.20 -17.87
N ASP A 207 -9.35 -8.44 -18.05
CA ASP A 207 -8.72 -8.34 -19.37
C ASP A 207 -8.09 -9.69 -19.71
N PRO A 208 -8.47 -10.32 -20.84
CA PRO A 208 -7.92 -11.59 -21.25
C PRO A 208 -6.39 -11.55 -21.53
N THR A 209 -5.82 -10.36 -21.72
CA THR A 209 -4.38 -10.18 -21.93
C THR A 209 -3.62 -9.94 -20.62
N ALA A 210 -4.31 -9.69 -19.51
CA ALA A 210 -3.66 -9.53 -18.21
C ALA A 210 -2.94 -10.82 -17.81
N ALA A 211 -1.72 -10.68 -17.32
CA ALA A 211 -0.90 -11.80 -16.86
C ALA A 211 -1.28 -12.23 -15.44
N LEU A 212 -1.66 -11.24 -14.61
CA LEU A 212 -2.02 -11.46 -13.23
C LEU A 212 -3.02 -10.40 -12.74
N CYS A 213 -3.80 -10.75 -11.72
CA CYS A 213 -4.70 -9.87 -11.00
C CYS A 213 -4.37 -9.95 -9.50
N LEU A 214 -4.14 -8.79 -8.89
CA LEU A 214 -3.94 -8.62 -7.45
C LEU A 214 -5.24 -8.12 -6.82
N VAL A 215 -5.67 -8.76 -5.77
CA VAL A 215 -6.85 -8.34 -5.01
C VAL A 215 -6.43 -8.09 -3.56
N ASN A 216 -6.69 -6.89 -3.08
CA ASN A 216 -6.66 -6.57 -1.66
C ASN A 216 -8.07 -6.21 -1.21
N ALA A 217 -8.57 -6.91 -0.22
CA ALA A 217 -9.84 -6.63 0.42
C ALA A 217 -9.62 -6.18 1.86
N LEU A 218 -10.31 -5.12 2.26
CA LEU A 218 -10.25 -4.59 3.60
C LEU A 218 -11.65 -4.26 4.09
N THR A 219 -11.98 -4.70 5.30
CA THR A 219 -13.19 -4.29 6.01
C THR A 219 -12.83 -3.79 7.40
N PHE A 220 -13.46 -2.68 7.79
CA PHE A 220 -13.38 -2.14 9.13
C PHE A 220 -14.76 -2.17 9.77
N ASP A 221 -14.89 -2.77 10.94
CA ASP A 221 -16.15 -2.91 11.67
C ASP A 221 -15.90 -2.76 13.17
N ASP A 222 -16.02 -1.55 13.64
CA ASP A 222 -15.83 -1.22 15.03
C ASP A 222 -16.93 -0.32 15.57
N LYS A 223 -16.99 -0.15 16.87
CA LYS A 223 -17.88 0.75 17.55
C LYS A 223 -17.06 1.84 18.21
N TRP A 224 -17.67 3.02 18.32
CA TRP A 224 -17.13 4.04 19.21
C TRP A 224 -17.07 3.52 20.63
N GLN A 225 -15.99 3.74 21.33
CA GLN A 225 -15.87 3.43 22.77
C GLN A 225 -16.96 4.16 23.55
N ASP A 226 -17.19 5.42 23.21
CA ASP A 226 -18.31 6.23 23.69
C ASP A 226 -19.35 6.38 22.57
N GLU A 227 -20.32 5.48 22.51
CA GLU A 227 -21.36 5.50 21.47
C GLU A 227 -22.19 6.79 21.55
N PHE A 228 -22.71 7.23 20.41
CA PHE A 228 -23.69 8.32 20.37
C PHE A 228 -25.04 7.79 20.88
N GLU A 229 -25.56 8.40 21.94
CA GLU A 229 -26.85 8.02 22.50
C GLU A 229 -28.00 8.45 21.59
N GLU A 230 -29.04 7.60 21.46
CA GLU A 230 -30.22 7.91 20.61
C GLU A 230 -30.92 9.23 21.00
N ASN A 231 -30.96 9.56 22.29
CA ASN A 231 -31.56 10.80 22.78
C ASN A 231 -30.74 12.05 22.42
N ASN A 232 -29.51 11.87 21.94
CA ASN A 232 -28.62 12.93 21.45
C ASN A 232 -28.62 13.03 19.91
N ILE A 233 -29.50 12.34 19.23
CA ILE A 233 -29.75 12.50 17.79
C ILE A 233 -30.88 13.48 17.58
N ARG A 234 -30.62 14.53 16.81
CA ARG A 234 -31.59 15.62 16.54
C ARG A 234 -31.56 15.99 15.07
N GLU A 235 -32.73 16.32 14.53
CA GLU A 235 -32.80 16.91 13.20
C GLU A 235 -32.03 18.23 13.14
N GLY A 236 -31.25 18.41 12.09
CA GLY A 236 -30.48 19.61 11.82
C GLY A 236 -30.28 19.85 10.34
N GLU A 237 -29.92 21.06 9.98
CA GLU A 237 -29.63 21.42 8.59
C GLU A 237 -28.19 21.08 8.23
N PHE A 238 -28.01 20.30 7.18
CA PHE A 238 -26.71 20.01 6.57
C PHE A 238 -26.56 20.86 5.30
N HIS A 239 -25.53 21.68 5.26
CA HIS A 239 -25.19 22.54 4.13
C HIS A 239 -24.09 21.86 3.30
N ALA A 240 -24.49 21.26 2.19
CA ALA A 240 -23.57 20.62 1.27
C ALA A 240 -22.70 21.66 0.52
N ALA A 241 -21.51 21.27 0.08
CA ALA A 241 -20.60 22.10 -0.72
C ALA A 241 -21.25 22.59 -2.04
N SER A 242 -22.23 21.87 -2.56
CA SER A 242 -23.05 22.25 -3.72
C SER A 242 -24.00 23.42 -3.46
N GLY A 243 -24.08 23.94 -2.22
CA GLY A 243 -25.04 24.95 -1.78
C GLY A 243 -26.44 24.43 -1.46
N LYS A 244 -26.67 23.11 -1.57
CA LYS A 244 -27.94 22.50 -1.16
C LYS A 244 -27.98 22.33 0.35
N THR A 245 -29.11 22.68 0.94
CA THR A 245 -29.42 22.38 2.34
C THR A 245 -30.41 21.25 2.42
N GLN A 246 -30.16 20.29 3.32
CA GLN A 246 -31.07 19.16 3.58
C GLN A 246 -31.14 18.90 5.09
N THR A 247 -32.31 18.48 5.53
CA THR A 247 -32.51 18.06 6.92
C THR A 247 -31.96 16.63 7.09
N VAL A 248 -31.12 16.47 8.09
CA VAL A 248 -30.51 15.18 8.45
C VAL A 248 -30.53 14.96 9.95
N ASP A 249 -30.43 13.72 10.37
CA ASP A 249 -30.24 13.37 11.78
C ASP A 249 -28.79 13.63 12.17
N MET A 250 -28.57 14.66 12.99
CA MET A 250 -27.24 15.04 13.53
C MET A 250 -26.99 14.29 14.83
N MET A 251 -25.87 13.60 14.92
CA MET A 251 -25.40 12.97 16.15
C MET A 251 -24.63 13.99 16.99
N HIS A 252 -25.05 14.19 18.23
CA HIS A 252 -24.40 15.09 19.20
C HIS A 252 -23.65 14.26 20.24
N GLY A 253 -22.38 14.56 20.47
CA GLY A 253 -21.55 13.89 21.45
C GLY A 253 -20.42 14.79 21.94
N GLY A 254 -19.78 14.40 23.03
CA GLY A 254 -18.57 15.04 23.52
C GLY A 254 -17.35 14.67 22.66
N ALA A 255 -16.35 15.54 22.67
CA ALA A 255 -15.01 15.26 22.18
C ALA A 255 -14.03 15.59 23.31
N GLU A 256 -13.00 14.74 23.48
CA GLU A 256 -12.12 14.88 24.64
C GLU A 256 -10.96 15.84 24.41
N SER A 257 -10.40 15.86 23.22
CA SER A 257 -9.23 16.68 22.92
C SER A 257 -9.43 17.46 21.63
N TYR A 258 -9.16 18.75 21.71
CA TYR A 258 -9.17 19.63 20.55
C TYR A 258 -7.76 19.98 20.14
N LEU A 259 -7.49 19.82 18.85
CA LEU A 259 -6.25 20.21 18.20
C LEU A 259 -6.57 21.37 17.25
N ALA A 260 -5.80 22.44 17.33
CA ALA A 260 -5.97 23.58 16.44
C ALA A 260 -4.60 24.06 15.94
N SER A 261 -4.51 24.31 14.64
CA SER A 261 -3.41 24.99 13.98
C SER A 261 -3.96 26.16 13.16
N GLU A 262 -3.11 26.87 12.44
CA GLU A 262 -3.55 27.93 11.52
C GLU A 262 -4.42 27.39 10.38
N ASP A 263 -4.17 26.16 9.95
CA ASP A 263 -4.76 25.56 8.75
C ASP A 263 -5.84 24.50 9.05
N ALA A 264 -5.89 23.95 10.27
CA ALA A 264 -6.79 22.87 10.61
C ALA A 264 -7.24 22.87 12.06
N VAL A 265 -8.46 22.42 12.27
CA VAL A 265 -9.01 22.13 13.60
C VAL A 265 -9.48 20.69 13.62
N GLY A 266 -9.11 19.96 14.65
CA GLY A 266 -9.50 18.58 14.86
C GLY A 266 -9.90 18.30 16.30
N PHE A 267 -10.47 17.13 16.53
CA PHE A 267 -10.76 16.62 17.86
C PHE A 267 -10.61 15.12 17.90
N VAL A 268 -10.41 14.59 19.08
CA VAL A 268 -10.37 13.14 19.32
C VAL A 268 -11.73 12.71 19.87
N LYS A 269 -12.29 11.70 19.26
CA LYS A 269 -13.49 10.97 19.70
C LYS A 269 -13.11 9.50 19.90
N HIS A 270 -13.33 8.99 21.10
CA HIS A 270 -13.07 7.59 21.46
C HIS A 270 -14.28 6.71 21.21
#